data_457206bbab48f07f93c6c0fa319b7f9c
#
_entry.id   457206bbab48f07f93c6c0fa319b7f9c
#
_cell.length_a   1.000
_cell.length_b   1.000
_cell.length_c   1.000
_cell.angle_alpha   90.00
_cell.angle_beta   90.00
_cell.angle_gamma   90.00
#
_symmetry.space_group_name_H-M   'P 1'
#
loop_
_entity.id
_entity.type
_entity.pdbx_description
1 polymer ?
#
loop_
_entity_poly.entity_id
_entity_poly.type
_entity_poly.pdbx_seq_one_letter_code
_entity_poly.pdbx_strand_id
1 'polypeptide(L)'
;MFELNRKSTEMSMLSKAGGGTAYDFSDIRPIGSPIRNGENGKSDGIIPFIKGYDSWILASKQGSLRRGAVAIYLNAEHEEFPDFLEIREPKGEVQRQCHNIHQGAIFTDDFMNKVVDKNGKERELWLATLKKRVKTGEPYTMFIDNANKVVPEWWKTHNLKIHHSNLCSEIFLPTDENHSLVCCLSSLNLAKYDEWKDTNTVFLATLFLDAVISEFLEKAKDIKGIEDTVRFAEKSRALGLGTLGWHSYLQSKMIPFHGLEARSLTRLIFGDIRKKAEEATMYMGSKYGSPLWCEGTGRRNLTLLAVAPNRSSSKLAGGVSQGVEPLAGNVYVDDDAKGLHIRRNPYLENLLISKGKNLPEIWDQISEDKGSVQNIRSLTKEEKEVFLTFKEINQLELVRQAAVRQEYLDQGQSINLAFFQDAPAKWINQVHVEAWKLGLKALYYLRSESNLRADSKMQRDLYSECLACEG
;
A
#
# COMPACT_ATOMS: atom_id res chain seq x y z
N MET A 1 20.75 -20.49 5.78
CA MET A 1 21.14 -19.79 7.05
C MET A 1 21.95 -18.52 6.77
N PHE A 2 23.04 -18.58 5.97
CA PHE A 2 23.83 -17.38 5.68
C PHE A 2 22.97 -16.27 5.04
N GLU A 3 22.22 -16.58 3.99
CA GLU A 3 21.35 -15.61 3.30
C GLU A 3 20.25 -15.03 4.22
N LEU A 4 19.61 -15.85 5.04
CA LEU A 4 18.61 -15.38 6.00
C LEU A 4 19.22 -14.38 7.00
N ASN A 5 20.43 -14.66 7.51
CA ASN A 5 21.11 -13.74 8.41
C ASN A 5 21.57 -12.47 7.69
N ARG A 6 22.04 -12.58 6.45
CA ARG A 6 22.43 -11.43 5.63
C ARG A 6 21.23 -10.50 5.39
N LYS A 7 20.07 -11.05 5.02
CA LYS A 7 18.84 -10.27 4.83
C LYS A 7 18.29 -9.69 6.15
N SER A 8 18.45 -10.38 7.29
CA SER A 8 18.08 -9.79 8.58
C SER A 8 19.00 -8.63 9.00
N THR A 9 20.29 -8.69 8.60
CA THR A 9 21.22 -7.57 8.78
C THR A 9 20.82 -6.38 7.91
N GLU A 10 20.53 -6.61 6.62
CA GLU A 10 20.02 -5.57 5.70
C GLU A 10 18.76 -4.90 6.28
N MET A 11 17.77 -5.69 6.72
CA MET A 11 16.56 -5.20 7.39
C MET A 11 16.90 -4.28 8.58
N SER A 12 17.81 -4.72 9.44
CA SER A 12 18.18 -3.95 10.64
C SER A 12 18.86 -2.64 10.29
N MET A 13 19.72 -2.60 9.27
CA MET A 13 20.41 -1.40 8.81
C MET A 13 19.42 -0.41 8.17
N LEU A 14 18.53 -0.89 7.32
CA LEU A 14 17.48 -0.06 6.70
C LEU A 14 16.50 0.47 7.73
N SER A 15 16.06 -0.37 8.68
CA SER A 15 15.17 0.03 9.76
C SER A 15 15.82 1.09 10.68
N LYS A 16 17.11 0.93 11.02
CA LYS A 16 17.87 1.93 11.76
C LYS A 16 17.91 3.29 11.06
N ALA A 17 17.90 3.29 9.72
CA ALA A 17 17.83 4.52 8.92
C ALA A 17 16.39 5.06 8.78
N GLY A 18 15.38 4.40 9.38
CA GLY A 18 13.96 4.79 9.32
C GLY A 18 13.18 4.24 8.12
N GLY A 19 13.77 3.28 7.38
CA GLY A 19 13.13 2.59 6.26
C GLY A 19 12.21 1.45 6.72
N GLY A 20 11.09 1.26 6.03
CA GLY A 20 10.29 0.04 6.10
C GLY A 20 10.83 -1.03 5.16
N THR A 21 10.68 -2.30 5.50
CA THR A 21 11.21 -3.43 4.73
C THR A 21 10.14 -4.49 4.45
N ALA A 22 10.37 -5.33 3.45
CA ALA A 22 9.51 -6.47 3.17
C ALA A 22 10.32 -7.65 2.61
N TYR A 23 9.91 -8.87 2.95
CA TYR A 23 10.60 -10.10 2.52
C TYR A 23 9.58 -11.19 2.19
N ASP A 24 9.88 -12.00 1.20
CA ASP A 24 9.15 -13.21 0.83
C ASP A 24 9.79 -14.45 1.49
N PHE A 25 9.00 -15.23 2.20
CA PHE A 25 9.40 -16.44 2.89
C PHE A 25 8.92 -17.71 2.18
N SER A 26 8.34 -17.60 1.00
CA SER A 26 7.71 -18.71 0.28
C SER A 26 8.69 -19.82 -0.14
N ASP A 27 9.97 -19.49 -0.34
CA ASP A 27 11.01 -20.45 -0.73
C ASP A 27 11.64 -21.17 0.47
N ILE A 28 11.26 -20.83 1.70
CA ILE A 28 11.76 -21.52 2.89
C ILE A 28 10.95 -22.79 3.10
N ARG A 29 11.65 -23.93 3.26
CA ARG A 29 11.02 -25.23 3.45
C ARG A 29 10.08 -25.26 4.66
N PRO A 30 8.91 -25.92 4.57
CA PRO A 30 7.98 -26.01 5.67
C PRO A 30 8.47 -26.92 6.82
N ILE A 31 7.77 -26.82 7.95
CA ILE A 31 8.00 -27.69 9.12
C ILE A 31 7.92 -29.17 8.73
N GLY A 32 8.80 -29.98 9.32
CA GLY A 32 8.87 -31.42 9.06
C GLY A 32 9.64 -31.82 7.79
N SER A 33 10.01 -30.87 6.93
CA SER A 33 10.83 -31.14 5.74
C SER A 33 12.22 -31.68 6.12
N PRO A 34 12.80 -32.65 5.36
CA PRO A 34 14.09 -33.22 5.68
C PRO A 34 15.22 -32.18 5.51
N ILE A 35 16.20 -32.20 6.42
CA ILE A 35 17.42 -31.41 6.33
C ILE A 35 18.54 -32.34 5.84
N ARG A 36 19.27 -31.94 4.78
CA ARG A 36 20.34 -32.73 4.14
C ARG A 36 19.92 -34.18 3.90
N ASN A 37 18.84 -34.37 3.16
CA ASN A 37 18.25 -35.69 2.84
C ASN A 37 17.87 -36.53 4.06
N GLY A 38 17.65 -35.89 5.20
CA GLY A 38 17.22 -36.55 6.46
C GLY A 38 18.38 -36.85 7.43
N GLU A 39 19.62 -36.65 7.06
CA GLU A 39 20.79 -36.89 7.93
C GLU A 39 20.84 -35.97 9.16
N ASN A 40 20.34 -34.75 9.04
CA ASN A 40 20.34 -33.72 10.10
C ASN A 40 18.96 -33.45 10.73
N GLY A 41 18.03 -34.39 10.66
CA GLY A 41 16.71 -34.24 11.23
C GLY A 41 15.72 -33.50 10.31
N LYS A 42 14.74 -32.84 10.93
CA LYS A 42 13.64 -32.15 10.23
C LYS A 42 13.66 -30.65 10.49
N SER A 43 13.12 -29.87 9.55
CA SER A 43 12.95 -28.43 9.64
C SER A 43 11.91 -28.05 10.69
N ASP A 44 12.16 -26.98 11.45
CA ASP A 44 11.17 -26.36 12.36
C ASP A 44 10.24 -25.36 11.62
N GLY A 45 10.40 -25.27 10.29
CA GLY A 45 9.57 -24.43 9.43
C GLY A 45 9.98 -22.97 9.35
N ILE A 46 9.05 -22.12 8.86
CA ILE A 46 9.28 -20.70 8.59
C ILE A 46 9.16 -19.82 9.85
N ILE A 47 8.28 -20.20 10.80
CA ILE A 47 7.91 -19.32 11.91
C ILE A 47 9.09 -18.96 12.82
N PRO A 48 10.03 -19.87 13.18
CA PRO A 48 11.22 -19.50 13.95
C PRO A 48 12.07 -18.42 13.29
N PHE A 49 12.17 -18.43 11.95
CA PHE A 49 12.89 -17.39 11.21
C PHE A 49 12.12 -16.07 11.23
N ILE A 50 10.81 -16.09 11.02
CA ILE A 50 9.95 -14.89 11.13
C ILE A 50 10.06 -14.30 12.54
N LYS A 51 10.14 -15.13 13.58
CA LYS A 51 10.36 -14.70 14.98
C LYS A 51 11.67 -13.96 15.16
N GLY A 52 12.73 -14.40 14.45
CA GLY A 52 14.01 -13.68 14.41
C GLY A 52 13.82 -12.25 13.86
N TYR A 53 13.14 -12.10 12.73
CA TYR A 53 12.84 -10.79 12.13
C TYR A 53 11.95 -9.93 13.05
N ASP A 54 10.91 -10.52 13.67
CA ASP A 54 10.06 -9.85 14.66
C ASP A 54 10.86 -9.26 15.83
N SER A 55 11.86 -10.02 16.32
CA SER A 55 12.72 -9.57 17.42
C SER A 55 13.71 -8.50 16.97
N TRP A 56 14.33 -8.64 15.80
CA TRP A 56 15.27 -7.67 15.27
C TRP A 56 14.63 -6.34 14.92
N ILE A 57 13.40 -6.33 14.37
CA ILE A 57 12.71 -5.09 14.06
C ILE A 57 12.39 -4.28 15.32
N LEU A 58 12.12 -4.95 16.44
CA LEU A 58 11.99 -4.29 17.74
C LEU A 58 13.29 -3.67 18.24
N ALA A 59 14.41 -4.38 18.04
CA ALA A 59 15.72 -3.92 18.49
C ALA A 59 16.24 -2.75 17.63
N SER A 60 15.94 -2.75 16.33
CA SER A 60 16.45 -1.80 15.33
C SER A 60 15.60 -0.53 15.24
N LYS A 61 15.39 0.17 16.38
CA LYS A 61 14.58 1.39 16.43
C LYS A 61 15.45 2.64 16.23
N GLN A 62 14.95 3.60 15.45
CA GLN A 62 15.53 4.93 15.37
C GLN A 62 14.86 5.87 16.40
N GLY A 63 15.26 5.79 17.65
CA GLY A 63 14.75 6.63 18.73
C GLY A 63 13.22 6.53 18.91
N SER A 64 12.60 7.60 19.39
CA SER A 64 11.15 7.68 19.61
C SER A 64 10.34 8.12 18.38
N LEU A 65 10.98 8.60 17.31
CA LEU A 65 10.32 9.26 16.20
C LEU A 65 9.83 8.30 15.11
N ARG A 66 10.59 7.22 14.82
CA ARG A 66 10.21 6.20 13.83
C ARG A 66 10.54 4.82 14.36
N ARG A 67 9.52 3.94 14.41
CA ARG A 67 9.70 2.52 14.71
C ARG A 67 10.02 1.78 13.42
N GLY A 68 10.86 0.75 13.49
CA GLY A 68 11.06 -0.16 12.37
C GLY A 68 9.76 -0.92 12.06
N ALA A 69 9.51 -1.16 10.78
CA ALA A 69 8.38 -1.96 10.32
C ALA A 69 8.84 -2.91 9.22
N VAL A 70 8.33 -4.15 9.26
CA VAL A 70 8.64 -5.19 8.27
C VAL A 70 7.37 -5.94 7.88
N ALA A 71 7.18 -6.15 6.57
CA ALA A 71 6.16 -7.06 6.08
C ALA A 71 6.80 -8.39 5.67
N ILE A 72 6.17 -9.49 6.08
CA ILE A 72 6.52 -10.84 5.63
C ILE A 72 5.43 -11.32 4.68
N TYR A 73 5.83 -11.64 3.46
CA TYR A 73 4.97 -12.22 2.44
C TYR A 73 5.12 -13.74 2.43
N LEU A 74 3.99 -14.44 2.19
CA LEU A 74 3.96 -15.88 2.05
C LEU A 74 2.94 -16.28 0.99
N ASN A 75 3.34 -17.21 0.11
CA ASN A 75 2.41 -17.82 -0.85
C ASN A 75 1.34 -18.62 -0.10
N ALA A 76 0.07 -18.44 -0.47
CA ALA A 76 -1.06 -19.14 0.11
C ALA A 76 -1.03 -20.67 -0.11
N GLU A 77 -0.24 -21.14 -1.07
CA GLU A 77 -0.01 -22.57 -1.33
C GLU A 77 1.11 -23.18 -0.44
N HIS A 78 1.81 -22.36 0.34
CA HIS A 78 2.81 -22.87 1.30
C HIS A 78 2.13 -23.67 2.42
N GLU A 79 2.71 -24.80 2.82
CA GLU A 79 2.10 -25.72 3.81
C GLU A 79 1.83 -25.06 5.16
N GLU A 80 2.67 -24.12 5.60
CA GLU A 80 2.49 -23.38 6.86
C GLU A 80 1.66 -22.09 6.71
N PHE A 81 0.98 -21.88 5.58
CA PHE A 81 0.16 -20.68 5.40
C PHE A 81 -0.99 -20.57 6.44
N PRO A 82 -1.69 -21.65 6.85
CA PRO A 82 -2.66 -21.57 7.95
C PRO A 82 -2.05 -21.09 9.27
N ASP A 83 -0.88 -21.59 9.63
CA ASP A 83 -0.16 -21.17 10.83
C ASP A 83 0.30 -19.72 10.73
N PHE A 84 0.82 -19.33 9.54
CA PHE A 84 1.22 -17.95 9.26
C PHE A 84 0.07 -16.96 9.49
N LEU A 85 -1.18 -17.28 9.15
CA LEU A 85 -2.32 -16.41 9.41
C LEU A 85 -2.54 -16.15 10.92
N GLU A 86 -2.07 -17.02 11.79
CA GLU A 86 -2.31 -16.95 13.23
C GLU A 86 -1.17 -16.30 14.04
N ILE A 87 0.04 -16.13 13.47
CA ILE A 87 1.25 -15.73 14.23
C ILE A 87 1.16 -14.38 14.93
N ARG A 88 0.26 -13.48 14.52
CA ARG A 88 0.03 -12.20 15.20
C ARG A 88 -0.98 -12.24 16.32
N GLU A 89 -1.72 -13.35 16.49
CA GLU A 89 -2.67 -13.48 17.59
C GLU A 89 -1.96 -13.85 18.90
N PRO A 90 -2.34 -13.25 20.04
CA PRO A 90 -1.75 -13.56 21.34
C PRO A 90 -2.31 -14.86 21.91
N LYS A 91 -2.16 -15.96 21.18
CA LYS A 91 -2.60 -17.32 21.57
C LYS A 91 -1.61 -18.38 21.11
N GLY A 92 -1.65 -19.56 21.74
CA GLY A 92 -0.72 -20.64 21.47
C GLY A 92 0.68 -20.41 22.07
N GLU A 93 1.68 -21.07 21.51
CA GLU A 93 3.06 -21.01 22.00
C GLU A 93 3.68 -19.64 21.73
N VAL A 94 4.23 -19.00 22.77
CA VAL A 94 4.88 -17.66 22.68
C VAL A 94 6.00 -17.64 21.65
N GLN A 95 6.72 -18.74 21.47
CA GLN A 95 7.80 -18.88 20.49
C GLN A 95 7.31 -18.78 19.04
N ARG A 96 6.01 -18.99 18.80
CA ARG A 96 5.38 -18.92 17.48
C ARG A 96 4.58 -17.62 17.28
N GLN A 97 4.63 -16.67 18.21
CA GLN A 97 3.94 -15.39 18.13
C GLN A 97 4.86 -14.28 17.62
N CYS A 98 4.42 -13.56 16.60
CA CYS A 98 5.17 -12.46 15.94
C CYS A 98 4.25 -11.24 15.82
N HIS A 99 4.29 -10.35 16.81
CA HIS A 99 3.34 -9.23 16.91
C HIS A 99 3.79 -7.94 16.20
N ASN A 100 5.08 -7.84 15.85
CA ASN A 100 5.68 -6.61 15.33
C ASN A 100 5.92 -6.65 13.81
N ILE A 101 5.51 -7.72 13.16
CA ILE A 101 5.54 -7.85 11.70
C ILE A 101 4.17 -7.59 11.09
N HIS A 102 4.15 -7.18 9.83
CA HIS A 102 2.95 -7.17 8.98
C HIS A 102 2.91 -8.42 8.11
N GLN A 103 1.72 -8.88 7.78
CA GLN A 103 1.52 -10.10 6.99
C GLN A 103 1.04 -9.76 5.58
N GLY A 104 1.69 -10.34 4.55
CA GLY A 104 1.24 -10.32 3.17
C GLY A 104 0.96 -11.74 2.67
N ALA A 105 -0.16 -11.97 2.03
CA ALA A 105 -0.54 -13.24 1.41
C ALA A 105 -0.42 -13.12 -0.12
N ILE A 106 0.33 -14.02 -0.74
CA ILE A 106 0.51 -14.06 -2.19
C ILE A 106 -0.42 -15.12 -2.78
N PHE A 107 -1.20 -14.72 -3.78
CA PHE A 107 -2.15 -15.58 -4.49
C PHE A 107 -1.79 -15.65 -5.97
N THR A 108 -1.72 -16.88 -6.50
CA THR A 108 -1.57 -17.15 -7.93
C THR A 108 -2.93 -17.12 -8.64
N ASP A 109 -2.94 -16.99 -9.96
CA ASP A 109 -4.17 -17.13 -10.75
C ASP A 109 -4.76 -18.55 -10.64
N ASP A 110 -3.89 -19.58 -10.59
CA ASP A 110 -4.33 -20.96 -10.40
C ASP A 110 -5.08 -21.13 -9.08
N PHE A 111 -4.52 -20.59 -7.98
CA PHE A 111 -5.21 -20.55 -6.69
C PHE A 111 -6.55 -19.81 -6.77
N MET A 112 -6.57 -18.61 -7.35
CA MET A 112 -7.79 -17.80 -7.43
C MET A 112 -8.87 -18.39 -8.33
N ASN A 113 -8.50 -19.09 -9.41
CA ASN A 113 -9.45 -19.83 -10.24
C ASN A 113 -10.15 -20.93 -9.43
N LYS A 114 -9.40 -21.73 -8.66
CA LYS A 114 -9.96 -22.76 -7.76
C LYS A 114 -10.85 -22.13 -6.67
N VAL A 115 -10.51 -20.94 -6.15
CA VAL A 115 -11.38 -20.20 -5.23
C VAL A 115 -12.73 -19.87 -5.87
N VAL A 116 -12.74 -19.43 -7.13
CA VAL A 116 -13.98 -19.08 -7.86
C VAL A 116 -14.83 -20.31 -8.17
N ASP A 117 -14.21 -21.46 -8.48
CA ASP A 117 -14.88 -22.74 -8.74
C ASP A 117 -15.56 -23.34 -7.47
N LYS A 118 -15.39 -22.68 -6.33
CA LYS A 118 -16.08 -22.92 -5.04
C LYS A 118 -15.81 -24.27 -4.38
N ASN A 119 -14.77 -24.98 -4.74
CA ASN A 119 -14.41 -26.28 -4.16
C ASN A 119 -12.94 -26.30 -3.74
N GLY A 120 -12.63 -27.14 -2.72
CA GLY A 120 -11.29 -27.51 -2.33
C GLY A 120 -10.63 -26.65 -1.26
N LYS A 121 -9.40 -27.02 -0.95
CA LYS A 121 -8.56 -26.43 0.09
C LYS A 121 -8.31 -24.93 -0.14
N GLU A 122 -8.14 -24.52 -1.37
CA GLU A 122 -7.87 -23.13 -1.75
C GLU A 122 -9.03 -22.21 -1.37
N ARG A 123 -10.26 -22.69 -1.54
CA ARG A 123 -11.46 -21.96 -1.10
C ARG A 123 -11.51 -21.79 0.43
N GLU A 124 -11.15 -22.80 1.18
CA GLU A 124 -11.10 -22.75 2.65
C GLU A 124 -10.02 -21.78 3.14
N LEU A 125 -8.82 -21.85 2.57
CA LEU A 125 -7.71 -20.93 2.87
C LEU A 125 -8.05 -19.47 2.55
N TRP A 126 -8.71 -19.25 1.41
CA TRP A 126 -9.18 -17.92 1.03
C TRP A 126 -10.20 -17.36 2.03
N LEU A 127 -11.19 -18.16 2.42
CA LEU A 127 -12.19 -17.73 3.41
C LEU A 127 -11.55 -17.48 4.79
N ALA A 128 -10.59 -18.30 5.20
CA ALA A 128 -9.81 -18.07 6.41
C ALA A 128 -9.03 -16.75 6.35
N THR A 129 -8.41 -16.46 5.21
CA THR A 129 -7.73 -15.18 4.95
C THR A 129 -8.70 -14.00 5.08
N LEU A 130 -9.86 -14.06 4.42
CA LEU A 130 -10.85 -12.98 4.51
C LEU A 130 -11.36 -12.78 5.95
N LYS A 131 -11.61 -13.87 6.67
CA LYS A 131 -12.01 -13.82 8.08
C LYS A 131 -10.93 -13.14 8.93
N LYS A 132 -9.65 -13.45 8.69
CA LYS A 132 -8.52 -12.82 9.36
C LYS A 132 -8.47 -11.33 9.02
N ARG A 133 -8.58 -10.95 7.74
CA ARG A 133 -8.61 -9.55 7.29
C ARG A 133 -9.72 -8.73 7.97
N VAL A 134 -10.93 -9.29 8.07
CA VAL A 134 -12.04 -8.62 8.78
C VAL A 134 -11.73 -8.40 10.26
N LYS A 135 -11.06 -9.38 10.90
CA LYS A 135 -10.72 -9.31 12.32
C LYS A 135 -9.56 -8.37 12.64
N THR A 136 -8.50 -8.38 11.81
CA THR A 136 -7.21 -7.74 12.12
C THR A 136 -6.81 -6.64 11.13
N GLY A 137 -7.48 -6.52 9.98
CA GLY A 137 -7.06 -5.67 8.87
C GLY A 137 -6.08 -6.35 7.90
N GLU A 138 -5.38 -7.38 8.33
CA GLU A 138 -4.36 -8.13 7.60
C GLU A 138 -4.74 -9.63 7.44
N PRO A 139 -4.04 -10.38 6.57
CA PRO A 139 -2.88 -10.01 5.74
C PRO A 139 -3.26 -9.09 4.57
N TYR A 140 -2.27 -8.38 4.00
CA TYR A 140 -2.39 -7.78 2.66
C TYR A 140 -2.61 -8.89 1.65
N THR A 141 -3.34 -8.64 0.58
CA THR A 141 -3.53 -9.64 -0.47
C THR A 141 -2.82 -9.20 -1.73
N MET A 142 -1.89 -10.01 -2.23
CA MET A 142 -1.14 -9.77 -3.45
C MET A 142 -1.50 -10.79 -4.51
N PHE A 143 -1.83 -10.33 -5.71
CA PHE A 143 -2.13 -11.13 -6.88
C PHE A 143 -0.90 -11.14 -7.80
N ILE A 144 -0.02 -12.11 -7.58
CA ILE A 144 1.34 -12.12 -8.16
C ILE A 144 1.32 -12.18 -9.69
N ASP A 145 0.38 -12.92 -10.27
CA ASP A 145 0.30 -13.03 -11.72
C ASP A 145 -0.19 -11.74 -12.36
N ASN A 146 -1.12 -11.01 -11.73
CA ASN A 146 -1.51 -9.67 -12.18
C ASN A 146 -0.33 -8.70 -12.18
N ALA A 147 0.58 -8.82 -11.20
CA ALA A 147 1.78 -8.00 -11.16
C ALA A 147 2.75 -8.32 -12.31
N ASN A 148 2.98 -9.61 -12.58
CA ASN A 148 3.96 -10.07 -13.58
C ASN A 148 3.42 -10.07 -15.01
N LYS A 149 2.10 -10.14 -15.25
CA LYS A 149 1.50 -10.10 -16.60
C LYS A 149 1.71 -8.78 -17.34
N VAL A 150 1.78 -7.67 -16.62
CA VAL A 150 1.81 -6.31 -17.18
C VAL A 150 3.20 -5.68 -17.21
N VAL A 151 4.24 -6.45 -16.84
CA VAL A 151 5.62 -5.95 -16.93
C VAL A 151 6.03 -5.79 -18.40
N PRO A 152 6.86 -4.78 -18.73
CA PRO A 152 7.33 -4.58 -20.10
C PRO A 152 8.13 -5.79 -20.63
N GLU A 153 8.00 -6.07 -21.94
CA GLU A 153 8.68 -7.22 -22.57
C GLU A 153 10.20 -7.18 -22.38
N TRP A 154 10.81 -6.00 -22.38
CA TRP A 154 12.25 -5.83 -22.16
C TRP A 154 12.73 -6.22 -20.74
N TRP A 155 11.82 -6.38 -19.76
CA TRP A 155 12.22 -6.95 -18.46
C TRP A 155 12.68 -8.40 -18.59
N LYS A 156 12.14 -9.14 -19.55
CA LYS A 156 12.52 -10.55 -19.79
C LYS A 156 13.97 -10.70 -20.24
N THR A 157 14.55 -9.70 -20.94
CA THR A 157 15.95 -9.76 -21.36
C THR A 157 16.92 -9.74 -20.18
N HIS A 158 16.49 -9.21 -19.04
CA HIS A 158 17.25 -9.18 -17.79
C HIS A 158 16.73 -10.18 -16.75
N ASN A 159 15.79 -11.07 -17.13
CA ASN A 159 15.15 -12.03 -16.23
C ASN A 159 14.54 -11.39 -14.97
N LEU A 160 13.95 -10.19 -15.11
CA LEU A 160 13.35 -9.47 -14.01
C LEU A 160 11.98 -10.04 -13.67
N LYS A 161 11.78 -10.39 -12.39
CA LYS A 161 10.54 -10.97 -11.89
C LYS A 161 10.15 -10.35 -10.54
N ILE A 162 8.88 -10.04 -10.37
CA ILE A 162 8.31 -9.59 -9.11
C ILE A 162 7.98 -10.82 -8.27
N HIS A 163 8.48 -10.87 -7.04
CA HIS A 163 8.23 -11.95 -6.08
C HIS A 163 7.28 -11.50 -4.96
N HIS A 164 7.43 -10.28 -4.48
CA HIS A 164 6.59 -9.69 -3.42
C HIS A 164 6.45 -8.18 -3.63
N SER A 165 5.62 -7.54 -2.82
CA SER A 165 5.50 -6.09 -2.77
C SER A 165 6.28 -5.53 -1.57
N ASN A 166 6.26 -4.21 -1.40
CA ASN A 166 6.84 -3.54 -0.24
C ASN A 166 5.90 -3.62 0.99
N LEU A 167 6.28 -2.93 2.05
CA LEU A 167 5.52 -2.83 3.30
C LEU A 167 4.10 -2.24 3.10
N CYS A 168 3.92 -1.32 2.14
CA CYS A 168 2.65 -0.61 1.90
C CYS A 168 1.87 -1.11 0.68
N SER A 169 2.32 -2.19 0.03
CA SER A 169 1.64 -2.89 -1.08
C SER A 169 1.45 -2.10 -2.37
N GLU A 170 2.21 -1.00 -2.60
CA GLU A 170 2.17 -0.24 -3.86
C GLU A 170 3.38 -0.47 -4.76
N ILE A 171 4.49 -0.99 -4.24
CA ILE A 171 5.73 -1.18 -4.98
C ILE A 171 5.82 -2.60 -5.54
N PHE A 172 5.92 -2.69 -6.87
CA PHE A 172 6.03 -3.93 -7.61
C PHE A 172 7.28 -3.89 -8.49
N LEU A 173 8.40 -4.22 -7.87
CA LEU A 173 9.72 -4.19 -8.45
C LEU A 173 10.35 -5.59 -8.42
N PRO A 174 11.26 -5.91 -9.37
CA PRO A 174 11.92 -7.20 -9.38
C PRO A 174 12.86 -7.32 -8.17
N THR A 175 12.91 -8.51 -7.59
CA THR A 175 13.83 -8.86 -6.51
C THR A 175 14.44 -10.23 -6.78
N ASP A 176 15.65 -10.45 -6.28
CA ASP A 176 16.31 -11.76 -6.26
C ASP A 176 17.26 -11.86 -5.07
N GLU A 177 18.08 -12.90 -5.02
CA GLU A 177 19.04 -13.12 -3.93
C GLU A 177 20.05 -11.98 -3.74
N ASN A 178 20.34 -11.20 -4.81
CA ASN A 178 21.37 -10.16 -4.85
C ASN A 178 20.81 -8.74 -5.02
N HIS A 179 19.50 -8.58 -5.16
CA HIS A 179 18.85 -7.30 -5.40
C HIS A 179 17.63 -7.12 -4.49
N SER A 180 17.70 -6.16 -3.58
CA SER A 180 16.59 -5.74 -2.71
C SER A 180 16.00 -4.43 -3.22
N LEU A 181 14.69 -4.41 -3.44
CA LEU A 181 13.98 -3.24 -3.97
C LEU A 181 14.14 -1.99 -3.09
N VAL A 182 14.13 -0.83 -3.73
CA VAL A 182 14.16 0.49 -3.08
C VAL A 182 12.94 1.28 -3.49
N CYS A 183 12.23 1.83 -2.50
CA CYS A 183 11.12 2.76 -2.71
C CYS A 183 11.66 4.18 -2.83
N CYS A 184 11.52 4.82 -4.01
CA CYS A 184 11.78 6.23 -4.20
C CYS A 184 10.49 6.93 -4.61
N LEU A 185 9.81 7.54 -3.64
CA LEU A 185 8.42 7.97 -3.76
C LEU A 185 8.25 9.48 -3.59
N SER A 186 7.31 10.04 -4.34
CA SER A 186 6.72 11.35 -4.10
C SER A 186 5.27 11.37 -4.55
N SER A 187 4.51 12.38 -4.14
CA SER A 187 3.08 12.45 -4.46
C SER A 187 2.65 13.86 -4.82
N LEU A 188 1.93 13.99 -5.94
CA LEU A 188 1.32 15.22 -6.41
C LEU A 188 -0.02 15.46 -5.70
N ASN A 189 -0.25 16.69 -5.25
CA ASN A 189 -1.51 17.04 -4.59
C ASN A 189 -2.60 17.31 -5.63
N LEU A 190 -3.52 16.36 -5.81
CA LEU A 190 -4.65 16.48 -6.75
C LEU A 190 -5.66 17.55 -6.32
N ALA A 191 -5.78 17.88 -5.02
CA ALA A 191 -6.63 19.00 -4.61
C ALA A 191 -6.19 20.34 -5.24
N LYS A 192 -4.95 20.39 -5.75
CA LYS A 192 -4.35 21.50 -6.49
C LYS A 192 -4.13 21.20 -7.99
N TYR A 193 -4.83 20.18 -8.52
CA TYR A 193 -4.63 19.72 -9.90
C TYR A 193 -4.75 20.85 -10.93
N ASP A 194 -5.77 21.68 -10.82
CA ASP A 194 -5.99 22.78 -11.77
C ASP A 194 -4.91 23.87 -11.75
N GLU A 195 -4.14 23.95 -10.65
CA GLU A 195 -3.02 24.91 -10.56
C GLU A 195 -1.75 24.40 -11.27
N TRP A 196 -1.58 23.06 -11.36
CA TRP A 196 -0.33 22.50 -11.89
C TRP A 196 -0.48 21.66 -13.16
N LYS A 197 -1.68 21.26 -13.58
CA LYS A 197 -1.93 20.37 -14.73
C LYS A 197 -1.28 20.85 -16.04
N ASP A 198 -1.28 22.15 -16.27
CA ASP A 198 -0.76 22.78 -17.50
C ASP A 198 0.71 23.29 -17.34
N THR A 199 1.39 22.85 -16.28
CA THR A 199 2.77 23.21 -15.97
C THR A 199 3.73 22.04 -16.15
N ASN A 200 5.03 22.28 -15.93
CA ASN A 200 6.07 21.25 -15.93
C ASN A 200 6.16 20.46 -14.61
N THR A 201 5.18 20.55 -13.71
CA THR A 201 5.27 19.97 -12.36
C THR A 201 5.55 18.47 -12.38
N VAL A 202 4.83 17.69 -13.19
CA VAL A 202 5.05 16.23 -13.29
C VAL A 202 6.45 15.91 -13.80
N PHE A 203 6.88 16.61 -14.86
CA PHE A 203 8.21 16.45 -15.44
C PHE A 203 9.30 16.74 -14.40
N LEU A 204 9.21 17.86 -13.70
CA LEU A 204 10.18 18.27 -12.67
C LEU A 204 10.17 17.34 -11.46
N ALA A 205 9.00 16.87 -11.03
CA ALA A 205 8.89 15.90 -9.95
C ALA A 205 9.57 14.56 -10.30
N THR A 206 9.48 14.13 -11.56
CA THR A 206 10.16 12.91 -12.03
C THR A 206 11.69 13.11 -12.05
N LEU A 207 12.17 14.27 -12.51
CA LEU A 207 13.60 14.62 -12.43
C LEU A 207 14.09 14.68 -10.98
N PHE A 208 13.29 15.27 -10.10
CA PHE A 208 13.63 15.37 -8.68
C PHE A 208 13.79 13.98 -8.03
N LEU A 209 12.90 13.04 -8.33
CA LEU A 209 13.02 11.67 -7.82
C LEU A 209 14.27 10.96 -8.34
N ASP A 210 14.66 11.16 -9.61
CA ASP A 210 15.93 10.61 -10.13
C ASP A 210 17.15 11.23 -9.43
N ALA A 211 17.09 12.52 -9.09
CA ALA A 211 18.13 13.19 -8.29
C ALA A 211 18.20 12.61 -6.87
N VAL A 212 17.07 12.27 -6.24
CA VAL A 212 17.02 11.59 -4.94
C VAL A 212 17.70 10.22 -5.00
N ILE A 213 17.48 9.43 -6.07
CA ILE A 213 18.21 8.18 -6.28
C ILE A 213 19.72 8.43 -6.42
N SER A 214 20.12 9.47 -7.12
CA SER A 214 21.55 9.82 -7.27
C SER A 214 22.19 10.15 -5.94
N GLU A 215 21.50 10.93 -5.10
CA GLU A 215 21.96 11.26 -3.73
C GLU A 215 22.00 10.02 -2.82
N PHE A 216 20.99 9.14 -2.94
CA PHE A 216 20.98 7.86 -2.21
C PHE A 216 22.22 7.02 -2.58
N LEU A 217 22.49 6.84 -3.86
CA LEU A 217 23.66 6.07 -4.33
C LEU A 217 24.98 6.66 -3.82
N GLU A 218 25.13 7.98 -3.84
CA GLU A 218 26.32 8.65 -3.33
C GLU A 218 26.52 8.41 -1.82
N LYS A 219 25.45 8.51 -1.04
CA LYS A 219 25.52 8.36 0.42
C LYS A 219 25.56 6.91 0.90
N ALA A 220 24.97 5.99 0.14
CA ALA A 220 24.81 4.60 0.53
C ALA A 220 25.97 3.68 0.11
N LYS A 221 26.81 4.10 -0.86
CA LYS A 221 27.87 3.27 -1.47
C LYS A 221 28.82 2.60 -0.48
N ASP A 222 29.11 3.26 0.65
CA ASP A 222 30.05 2.80 1.66
C ASP A 222 29.37 2.20 2.92
N ILE A 223 28.03 2.09 2.91
CA ILE A 223 27.27 1.53 4.04
C ILE A 223 27.24 0.01 3.90
N LYS A 224 27.89 -0.67 4.86
CA LYS A 224 27.89 -2.13 4.91
C LYS A 224 26.54 -2.70 5.29
N GLY A 225 26.15 -3.81 4.65
CA GLY A 225 24.93 -4.57 4.95
C GLY A 225 23.71 -4.16 4.14
N ILE A 226 23.83 -3.18 3.21
CA ILE A 226 22.78 -2.78 2.26
C ILE A 226 23.23 -2.84 0.80
N GLU A 227 24.22 -3.66 0.51
CA GLU A 227 24.82 -3.77 -0.82
C GLU A 227 23.82 -4.22 -1.89
N ASP A 228 22.87 -5.08 -1.54
CA ASP A 228 21.81 -5.54 -2.47
C ASP A 228 20.86 -4.40 -2.82
N THR A 229 20.55 -3.55 -1.85
CA THR A 229 19.74 -2.35 -1.99
C THR A 229 20.44 -1.33 -2.92
N VAL A 230 21.73 -1.11 -2.75
CA VAL A 230 22.53 -0.20 -3.60
C VAL A 230 22.60 -0.73 -5.03
N ARG A 231 22.94 -2.03 -5.22
CA ARG A 231 22.98 -2.65 -6.56
C ARG A 231 21.64 -2.55 -7.29
N PHE A 232 20.54 -2.77 -6.57
CA PHE A 232 19.20 -2.58 -7.14
C PHE A 232 19.00 -1.15 -7.63
N ALA A 233 19.30 -0.16 -6.80
CA ALA A 233 19.11 1.25 -7.14
C ALA A 233 19.98 1.67 -8.34
N GLU A 234 21.22 1.21 -8.42
CA GLU A 234 22.12 1.46 -9.55
C GLU A 234 21.58 0.90 -10.86
N LYS A 235 21.12 -0.36 -10.85
CA LYS A 235 20.66 -1.06 -12.07
C LYS A 235 19.28 -0.63 -12.54
N SER A 236 18.42 -0.19 -11.62
CA SER A 236 17.01 0.10 -11.92
C SER A 236 16.70 1.59 -12.00
N ARG A 237 17.23 2.40 -11.11
CA ARG A 237 16.79 3.78 -10.85
C ARG A 237 15.26 3.90 -10.81
N ALA A 238 14.59 2.92 -10.19
CA ALA A 238 13.14 2.82 -10.16
C ALA A 238 12.51 3.97 -9.35
N LEU A 239 11.47 4.58 -9.89
CA LEU A 239 10.72 5.67 -9.28
C LEU A 239 9.27 5.27 -9.03
N GLY A 240 8.61 5.97 -8.10
CA GLY A 240 7.20 5.82 -7.81
C GLY A 240 6.56 7.19 -7.55
N LEU A 241 6.37 7.99 -8.59
CA LEU A 241 5.59 9.22 -8.48
C LEU A 241 4.10 8.86 -8.40
N GLY A 242 3.44 9.32 -7.35
CA GLY A 242 2.03 9.07 -7.10
C GLY A 242 1.22 10.34 -6.90
N THR A 243 0.08 10.19 -6.26
CA THR A 243 -0.84 11.28 -5.98
C THR A 243 -1.45 11.16 -4.59
N LEU A 244 -1.88 12.29 -4.04
CA LEU A 244 -2.74 12.38 -2.86
C LEU A 244 -3.87 13.38 -3.12
N GLY A 245 -4.90 13.39 -2.27
CA GLY A 245 -5.98 14.36 -2.38
C GLY A 245 -7.04 14.05 -3.44
N TRP A 246 -7.17 12.80 -3.89
CA TRP A 246 -8.13 12.42 -4.93
C TRP A 246 -9.59 12.72 -4.55
N HIS A 247 -10.04 12.24 -3.38
CA HIS A 247 -11.41 12.50 -2.93
C HIS A 247 -11.65 13.99 -2.68
N SER A 248 -10.66 14.69 -2.11
CA SER A 248 -10.71 16.15 -1.93
C SER A 248 -10.89 16.90 -3.24
N TYR A 249 -10.21 16.47 -4.31
CA TYR A 249 -10.39 17.05 -5.64
C TYR A 249 -11.80 16.81 -6.18
N LEU A 250 -12.33 15.60 -6.08
CA LEU A 250 -13.69 15.30 -6.50
C LEU A 250 -14.73 16.16 -5.73
N GLN A 251 -14.57 16.26 -4.41
CA GLN A 251 -15.46 17.07 -3.57
C GLN A 251 -15.38 18.57 -3.92
N SER A 252 -14.19 19.08 -4.26
CA SER A 252 -14.02 20.47 -4.73
C SER A 252 -14.77 20.76 -6.03
N LYS A 253 -15.05 19.73 -6.82
CA LYS A 253 -15.81 19.81 -8.09
C LYS A 253 -17.26 19.37 -7.93
N MET A 254 -17.71 19.05 -6.72
CA MET A 254 -19.03 18.49 -6.45
C MET A 254 -19.30 17.21 -7.25
N ILE A 255 -18.28 16.36 -7.44
CA ILE A 255 -18.37 15.09 -8.16
C ILE A 255 -18.38 13.94 -7.13
N PRO A 256 -19.38 13.05 -7.16
CA PRO A 256 -19.40 11.85 -6.33
C PRO A 256 -18.18 10.95 -6.60
N PHE A 257 -17.68 10.29 -5.55
CA PHE A 257 -16.55 9.36 -5.70
C PHE A 257 -16.83 8.22 -6.69
N HIS A 258 -18.05 7.75 -6.73
CA HIS A 258 -18.51 6.70 -7.65
C HIS A 258 -19.06 7.29 -8.95
N GLY A 259 -19.13 6.45 -9.98
CA GLY A 259 -19.76 6.83 -11.24
C GLY A 259 -18.79 7.04 -12.40
N LEU A 260 -19.37 7.35 -13.55
CA LEU A 260 -18.65 7.46 -14.82
C LEU A 260 -17.73 8.68 -14.85
N GLU A 261 -18.17 9.81 -14.29
CA GLU A 261 -17.41 11.05 -14.30
C GLU A 261 -16.09 10.93 -13.53
N ALA A 262 -16.12 10.40 -12.31
CA ALA A 262 -14.91 10.15 -11.53
C ALA A 262 -13.95 9.17 -12.23
N ARG A 263 -14.47 8.12 -12.90
CA ARG A 263 -13.64 7.20 -13.70
C ARG A 263 -13.04 7.88 -14.93
N SER A 264 -13.79 8.76 -15.60
CA SER A 264 -13.29 9.53 -16.76
C SER A 264 -12.18 10.49 -16.35
N LEU A 265 -12.35 11.20 -15.22
CA LEU A 265 -11.31 12.05 -14.65
C LEU A 265 -10.07 11.24 -14.23
N THR A 266 -10.25 10.04 -13.68
CA THR A 266 -9.13 9.13 -13.37
C THR A 266 -8.29 8.86 -14.63
N ARG A 267 -8.91 8.49 -15.75
CA ARG A 267 -8.20 8.26 -17.03
C ARG A 267 -7.46 9.50 -17.51
N LEU A 268 -8.12 10.64 -17.51
CA LEU A 268 -7.55 11.90 -17.96
C LEU A 268 -6.33 12.28 -17.14
N ILE A 269 -6.46 12.30 -15.82
CA ILE A 269 -5.41 12.78 -14.91
C ILE A 269 -4.21 11.83 -14.91
N PHE A 270 -4.45 10.51 -14.73
CA PHE A 270 -3.36 9.54 -14.68
C PHE A 270 -2.72 9.30 -16.05
N GLY A 271 -3.49 9.45 -17.14
CA GLY A 271 -2.94 9.46 -18.51
C GLY A 271 -1.99 10.63 -18.76
N ASP A 272 -2.35 11.83 -18.32
CA ASP A 272 -1.47 13.02 -18.42
C ASP A 272 -0.22 12.88 -17.57
N ILE A 273 -0.37 12.43 -16.30
CA ILE A 273 0.77 12.17 -15.41
C ILE A 273 1.72 11.13 -16.04
N ARG A 274 1.17 10.03 -16.56
CA ARG A 274 1.97 8.99 -17.23
C ARG A 274 2.76 9.54 -18.38
N LYS A 275 2.12 10.28 -19.30
CA LYS A 275 2.74 10.87 -20.47
C LYS A 275 3.91 11.79 -20.09
N LYS A 276 3.69 12.73 -19.16
CA LYS A 276 4.71 13.69 -18.72
C LYS A 276 5.88 13.03 -17.98
N ALA A 277 5.61 11.98 -17.20
CA ALA A 277 6.66 11.19 -16.55
C ALA A 277 7.50 10.39 -17.57
N GLU A 278 6.87 9.84 -18.62
CA GLU A 278 7.59 9.20 -19.74
C GLU A 278 8.48 10.20 -20.48
N GLU A 279 8.00 11.39 -20.79
CA GLU A 279 8.80 12.45 -21.41
C GLU A 279 10.03 12.78 -20.55
N ALA A 280 9.87 12.86 -19.22
CA ALA A 280 10.96 13.13 -18.29
C ALA A 280 12.03 12.01 -18.26
N THR A 281 11.62 10.75 -18.19
CA THR A 281 12.59 9.64 -18.17
C THR A 281 13.34 9.48 -19.48
N MET A 282 12.68 9.72 -20.63
CA MET A 282 13.32 9.73 -21.94
C MET A 282 14.32 10.88 -22.09
N TYR A 283 13.95 12.08 -21.63
CA TYR A 283 14.86 13.23 -21.56
C TYR A 283 16.11 12.90 -20.73
N MET A 284 15.92 12.34 -19.53
CA MET A 284 17.04 11.97 -18.66
C MET A 284 17.88 10.83 -19.25
N GLY A 285 17.26 9.86 -19.92
CA GLY A 285 17.95 8.77 -20.61
C GLY A 285 18.88 9.30 -21.71
N SER A 286 18.40 10.26 -22.51
CA SER A 286 19.23 10.89 -23.55
C SER A 286 20.37 11.74 -22.99
N LYS A 287 20.17 12.39 -21.83
CA LYS A 287 21.15 13.31 -21.23
C LYS A 287 22.17 12.61 -20.31
N TYR A 288 21.76 11.62 -19.56
CA TYR A 288 22.56 10.98 -18.51
C TYR A 288 22.79 9.48 -18.73
N GLY A 289 22.26 8.91 -19.83
CA GLY A 289 22.32 7.50 -20.15
C GLY A 289 21.29 6.65 -19.39
N SER A 290 21.12 5.41 -19.82
CA SER A 290 20.23 4.42 -19.22
C SER A 290 21.00 3.54 -18.22
N PRO A 291 20.41 3.19 -17.06
CA PRO A 291 20.99 2.16 -16.18
C PRO A 291 20.88 0.78 -16.84
N LEU A 292 21.59 -0.21 -16.32
CA LEU A 292 21.71 -1.55 -16.89
C LEU A 292 20.35 -2.16 -17.27
N TRP A 293 19.38 -2.11 -16.38
CA TRP A 293 18.07 -2.72 -16.63
C TRP A 293 17.15 -1.92 -17.57
N CYS A 294 17.63 -0.77 -18.04
CA CYS A 294 16.94 0.05 -19.04
C CYS A 294 17.75 0.19 -20.34
N GLU A 295 18.86 -0.55 -20.52
CA GLU A 295 19.66 -0.47 -21.73
C GLU A 295 18.82 -0.78 -22.99
N GLY A 296 19.08 -0.01 -24.06
CA GLY A 296 18.36 -0.14 -25.32
C GLY A 296 16.93 0.46 -25.33
N THR A 297 16.39 0.91 -24.19
CA THR A 297 15.03 1.49 -24.12
C THR A 297 15.01 3.01 -24.26
N GLY A 298 16.14 3.69 -24.09
CA GLY A 298 16.25 5.13 -24.01
C GLY A 298 15.76 5.75 -22.69
N ARG A 299 15.27 4.93 -21.76
CA ARG A 299 14.75 5.37 -20.45
C ARG A 299 15.87 5.50 -19.42
N ARG A 300 15.70 6.43 -18.48
CA ARG A 300 16.56 6.57 -17.29
C ARG A 300 16.06 5.72 -16.12
N ASN A 301 14.78 5.37 -16.06
CA ASN A 301 14.17 4.77 -14.90
C ASN A 301 13.37 3.53 -15.28
N LEU A 302 13.52 2.45 -14.49
CA LEU A 302 12.85 1.16 -14.69
C LEU A 302 11.33 1.30 -14.58
N THR A 303 10.86 2.03 -13.59
CA THR A 303 9.46 2.37 -13.34
C THR A 303 9.33 3.86 -13.01
N LEU A 304 8.12 4.42 -13.11
CA LEU A 304 7.85 5.84 -12.91
C LEU A 304 6.77 6.10 -11.87
N LEU A 305 5.67 5.31 -11.86
CA LEU A 305 4.46 5.63 -11.14
C LEU A 305 4.05 4.54 -10.14
N ALA A 306 3.74 4.99 -8.91
CA ALA A 306 3.13 4.20 -7.84
C ALA A 306 2.32 5.11 -6.92
N VAL A 307 1.25 4.62 -6.31
CA VAL A 307 0.43 5.41 -5.38
C VAL A 307 0.60 4.92 -3.96
N ALA A 308 1.33 5.69 -3.17
CA ALA A 308 1.55 5.46 -1.74
C ALA A 308 0.31 5.80 -0.88
N PRO A 309 0.25 5.33 0.39
CA PRO A 309 -0.88 5.62 1.29
C PRO A 309 -1.01 7.11 1.64
N ASN A 310 0.10 7.85 1.76
CA ASN A 310 0.18 9.30 1.99
C ASN A 310 -0.52 9.80 3.28
N ARG A 311 -0.52 9.04 4.36
CA ARG A 311 -1.23 9.42 5.57
C ARG A 311 -0.68 10.69 6.23
N SER A 312 0.64 10.78 6.43
CA SER A 312 1.28 11.95 7.02
C SER A 312 1.42 13.09 6.02
N SER A 313 1.81 12.80 4.77
CA SER A 313 2.00 13.80 3.73
C SER A 313 0.69 14.51 3.34
N SER A 314 -0.47 13.81 3.39
CA SER A 314 -1.77 14.45 3.15
C SER A 314 -2.11 15.51 4.21
N LYS A 315 -1.70 15.30 5.47
CA LYS A 315 -1.86 16.29 6.54
C LYS A 315 -1.01 17.54 6.27
N LEU A 316 0.25 17.34 5.90
CA LEU A 316 1.17 18.43 5.54
C LEU A 316 0.71 19.18 4.28
N ALA A 317 0.08 18.48 3.34
CA ALA A 317 -0.45 19.04 2.10
C ALA A 317 -1.79 19.81 2.28
N GLY A 318 -2.17 20.15 3.50
CA GLY A 318 -3.37 20.93 3.81
C GLY A 318 -4.56 20.10 4.32
N GLY A 319 -4.33 18.89 4.84
CA GLY A 319 -5.38 18.02 5.39
C GLY A 319 -6.29 17.41 4.31
N VAL A 320 -5.76 17.20 3.11
CA VAL A 320 -6.49 16.57 1.99
C VAL A 320 -6.64 15.05 2.19
N SER A 321 -7.45 14.40 1.38
CA SER A 321 -7.63 12.95 1.42
C SER A 321 -6.32 12.20 1.14
N GLN A 322 -6.12 11.05 1.79
CA GLN A 322 -4.92 10.24 1.68
C GLN A 322 -4.88 9.54 0.32
N GLY A 323 -3.74 9.61 -0.37
CA GLY A 323 -3.57 8.91 -1.64
C GLY A 323 -4.75 9.09 -2.59
N VAL A 324 -5.35 7.98 -2.97
CA VAL A 324 -6.52 7.90 -3.85
C VAL A 324 -7.78 7.42 -3.11
N GLU A 325 -7.75 7.43 -1.80
CA GLU A 325 -8.82 6.90 -0.95
C GLU A 325 -9.87 7.96 -0.61
N PRO A 326 -11.11 7.51 -0.31
CA PRO A 326 -12.13 8.36 0.27
C PRO A 326 -11.76 8.82 1.69
N LEU A 327 -12.28 9.97 2.10
CA LEU A 327 -12.21 10.42 3.49
C LEU A 327 -13.01 9.47 4.41
N ALA A 328 -12.44 9.18 5.57
CA ALA A 328 -13.09 8.30 6.57
C ALA A 328 -14.37 8.92 7.14
N GLY A 329 -14.46 10.25 7.18
CA GLY A 329 -15.62 11.01 7.66
C GLY A 329 -15.48 12.49 7.31
N ASN A 330 -16.57 13.23 7.41
CA ASN A 330 -16.58 14.69 7.17
C ASN A 330 -16.21 15.50 8.44
N VAL A 331 -16.17 14.84 9.59
CA VAL A 331 -15.57 15.31 10.84
C VAL A 331 -14.66 14.20 11.34
N TYR A 332 -13.45 14.53 11.70
CA TYR A 332 -12.49 13.57 12.24
C TYR A 332 -11.57 14.22 13.28
N VAL A 333 -11.08 13.41 14.19
CA VAL A 333 -10.10 13.84 15.18
C VAL A 333 -8.71 13.61 14.61
N ASP A 334 -7.93 14.66 14.56
CA ASP A 334 -6.52 14.62 14.20
C ASP A 334 -5.69 14.69 15.49
N ASP A 335 -4.88 13.65 15.71
CA ASP A 335 -3.95 13.58 16.84
C ASP A 335 -2.55 13.93 16.32
N ASP A 336 -2.01 15.02 16.77
CA ASP A 336 -0.65 15.47 16.45
C ASP A 336 0.16 15.77 17.73
N ALA A 337 1.41 16.14 17.57
CA ALA A 337 2.30 16.46 18.68
C ALA A 337 1.81 17.62 19.59
N LYS A 338 0.81 18.38 19.14
CA LYS A 338 0.18 19.49 19.89
C LYS A 338 -1.14 19.09 20.57
N GLY A 339 -1.63 17.88 20.31
CA GLY A 339 -2.85 17.34 20.91
C GLY A 339 -3.93 16.93 19.90
N LEU A 340 -5.14 16.71 20.42
CA LEU A 340 -6.29 16.31 19.64
C LEU A 340 -6.98 17.53 19.01
N HIS A 341 -7.13 17.53 17.70
CA HIS A 341 -7.80 18.57 16.95
C HIS A 341 -9.00 18.02 16.17
N ILE A 342 -10.17 18.63 16.35
CA ILE A 342 -11.33 18.31 15.52
C ILE A 342 -11.15 19.00 14.17
N ARG A 343 -11.15 18.23 13.11
CA ARG A 343 -11.08 18.71 11.72
C ARG A 343 -12.41 18.53 11.03
N ARG A 344 -12.82 19.55 10.29
CA ARG A 344 -14.00 19.54 9.42
C ARG A 344 -13.59 19.45 7.97
N ASN A 345 -14.38 18.75 7.17
CA ASN A 345 -14.15 18.71 5.74
C ASN A 345 -14.37 20.11 5.13
N PRO A 346 -13.34 20.78 4.57
CA PRO A 346 -13.44 22.16 4.14
C PRO A 346 -14.40 22.33 2.94
N TYR A 347 -14.57 21.33 2.11
CA TYR A 347 -15.47 21.38 0.95
C TYR A 347 -16.93 21.32 1.39
N LEU A 348 -17.25 20.49 2.38
CA LEU A 348 -18.56 20.46 3.01
C LEU A 348 -18.84 21.76 3.77
N GLU A 349 -17.87 22.29 4.48
CA GLU A 349 -17.99 23.56 5.19
C GLU A 349 -18.32 24.69 4.23
N ASN A 350 -17.62 24.80 3.11
CA ASN A 350 -17.90 25.78 2.07
C ASN A 350 -19.32 25.64 1.50
N LEU A 351 -19.79 24.41 1.27
CA LEU A 351 -21.17 24.16 0.84
C LEU A 351 -22.18 24.62 1.90
N LEU A 352 -21.96 24.26 3.16
CA LEU A 352 -22.84 24.66 4.26
C LEU A 352 -22.87 26.19 4.44
N ILE A 353 -21.72 26.86 4.29
CA ILE A 353 -21.63 28.34 4.31
C ILE A 353 -22.48 28.94 3.18
N SER A 354 -22.34 28.45 1.95
CA SER A 354 -23.06 28.94 0.78
C SER A 354 -24.59 28.80 0.94
N LYS A 355 -25.03 27.81 1.72
CA LYS A 355 -26.44 27.55 2.05
C LYS A 355 -26.93 28.29 3.32
N GLY A 356 -26.05 29.02 4.01
CA GLY A 356 -26.37 29.63 5.31
C GLY A 356 -26.68 28.61 6.41
N LYS A 357 -26.06 27.41 6.31
CA LYS A 357 -26.28 26.26 7.21
C LYS A 357 -24.99 25.79 7.93
N ASN A 358 -23.93 26.59 7.93
CA ASN A 358 -22.73 26.28 8.70
C ASN A 358 -22.91 26.56 10.19
N LEU A 359 -23.74 25.73 10.85
CA LEU A 359 -24.15 25.88 12.25
C LEU A 359 -23.49 24.80 13.11
N PRO A 360 -23.15 25.09 14.39
CA PRO A 360 -22.58 24.10 15.30
C PRO A 360 -23.40 22.81 15.40
N GLU A 361 -24.73 22.92 15.48
CA GLU A 361 -25.66 21.79 15.60
C GLU A 361 -25.58 20.82 14.40
N ILE A 362 -25.29 21.34 13.21
CA ILE A 362 -25.07 20.50 12.01
C ILE A 362 -23.77 19.70 12.14
N TRP A 363 -22.71 20.31 12.65
CA TRP A 363 -21.44 19.62 12.85
C TRP A 363 -21.50 18.62 14.00
N ASP A 364 -22.24 18.93 15.06
CA ASP A 364 -22.50 18.00 16.16
C ASP A 364 -23.25 16.76 15.65
N GLN A 365 -24.31 16.95 14.85
CA GLN A 365 -25.02 15.85 14.20
C GLN A 365 -24.11 15.01 13.30
N ILE A 366 -23.28 15.63 12.45
CA ILE A 366 -22.32 14.91 11.60
C ILE A 366 -21.34 14.11 12.45
N SER A 367 -20.91 14.65 13.58
CA SER A 367 -19.99 13.95 14.50
C SER A 367 -20.66 12.76 15.18
N GLU A 368 -21.90 12.90 15.66
CA GLU A 368 -22.71 11.80 16.22
C GLU A 368 -22.97 10.70 15.19
N ASP A 369 -23.18 11.08 13.93
CA ASP A 369 -23.34 10.18 12.78
C ASP A 369 -21.98 9.64 12.25
N LYS A 370 -20.91 9.70 13.06
CA LYS A 370 -19.56 9.19 12.72
C LYS A 370 -18.99 9.79 11.43
N GLY A 371 -19.27 11.07 11.17
CA GLY A 371 -18.81 11.81 10.00
C GLY A 371 -19.71 11.68 8.77
N SER A 372 -20.84 10.97 8.85
CA SER A 372 -21.83 10.85 7.78
C SER A 372 -22.69 12.12 7.65
N VAL A 373 -23.08 12.43 6.43
CA VAL A 373 -24.02 13.54 6.12
C VAL A 373 -25.42 13.04 5.76
N GLN A 374 -25.66 11.74 5.82
CA GLN A 374 -26.91 11.15 5.29
C GLN A 374 -28.17 11.64 6.01
N ASN A 375 -28.07 12.00 7.29
CA ASN A 375 -29.17 12.50 8.11
C ASN A 375 -29.31 14.05 8.06
N ILE A 376 -28.45 14.76 7.35
CA ILE A 376 -28.50 16.24 7.25
C ILE A 376 -29.60 16.66 6.29
N ARG A 377 -30.69 17.25 6.81
CA ARG A 377 -31.87 17.61 6.02
C ARG A 377 -31.63 18.77 5.05
N SER A 378 -30.67 19.64 5.32
CA SER A 378 -30.35 20.79 4.48
C SER A 378 -29.57 20.45 3.20
N LEU A 379 -29.08 19.22 3.08
CA LEU A 379 -28.37 18.72 1.89
C LEU A 379 -29.32 17.95 0.97
N THR A 380 -29.17 18.17 -0.34
CA THR A 380 -29.89 17.38 -1.35
C THR A 380 -29.29 15.96 -1.45
N LYS A 381 -29.96 15.06 -2.17
CA LYS A 381 -29.46 13.70 -2.37
C LYS A 381 -28.11 13.71 -3.11
N GLU A 382 -27.99 14.53 -4.14
CA GLU A 382 -26.78 14.67 -4.96
C GLU A 382 -25.61 15.21 -4.12
N GLU A 383 -25.86 16.20 -3.26
CA GLU A 383 -24.85 16.72 -2.34
C GLU A 383 -24.38 15.65 -1.34
N LYS A 384 -25.30 14.85 -0.79
CA LYS A 384 -24.96 13.74 0.11
C LYS A 384 -24.10 12.67 -0.57
N GLU A 385 -24.34 12.39 -1.84
CA GLU A 385 -23.54 11.45 -2.64
C GLU A 385 -22.07 11.92 -2.81
N VAL A 386 -21.83 13.24 -2.88
CA VAL A 386 -20.47 13.80 -2.94
C VAL A 386 -19.70 13.62 -1.63
N PHE A 387 -20.40 13.70 -0.50
CA PHE A 387 -19.78 13.66 0.83
C PHE A 387 -19.95 12.32 1.55
N LEU A 388 -20.18 11.23 0.81
CA LEU A 388 -20.14 9.87 1.36
C LEU A 388 -18.80 9.59 2.05
N THR A 389 -18.87 8.98 3.21
CA THR A 389 -17.69 8.49 3.92
C THR A 389 -17.13 7.22 3.27
N PHE A 390 -15.91 6.83 3.60
CA PHE A 390 -15.24 5.68 3.01
C PHE A 390 -16.09 4.39 3.12
N LYS A 391 -16.75 4.15 4.24
CA LYS A 391 -17.59 2.96 4.45
C LYS A 391 -18.91 3.00 3.69
N GLU A 392 -19.44 4.19 3.45
CA GLU A 392 -20.69 4.40 2.70
C GLU A 392 -20.49 4.23 1.20
N ILE A 393 -19.29 4.50 0.70
CA ILE A 393 -18.95 4.31 -0.72
C ILE A 393 -18.95 2.82 -1.06
N ASN A 394 -19.61 2.48 -2.17
CA ASN A 394 -19.61 1.14 -2.70
C ASN A 394 -18.19 0.67 -3.03
N GLN A 395 -17.69 -0.34 -2.31
CA GLN A 395 -16.32 -0.81 -2.43
C GLN A 395 -15.99 -1.42 -3.81
N LEU A 396 -16.98 -1.88 -4.58
CA LEU A 396 -16.77 -2.26 -5.99
C LEU A 396 -16.44 -1.05 -6.87
N GLU A 397 -17.04 0.10 -6.61
CA GLU A 397 -16.70 1.31 -7.37
C GLU A 397 -15.28 1.79 -7.06
N LEU A 398 -14.84 1.65 -5.81
CA LEU A 398 -13.44 1.92 -5.42
C LEU A 398 -12.48 1.00 -6.18
N VAL A 399 -12.76 -0.30 -6.21
CA VAL A 399 -11.97 -1.30 -6.95
C VAL A 399 -11.98 -1.01 -8.46
N ARG A 400 -13.12 -0.66 -9.04
CA ARG A 400 -13.23 -0.28 -10.47
C ARG A 400 -12.42 0.97 -10.82
N GLN A 401 -12.45 2.00 -9.98
CA GLN A 401 -11.59 3.18 -10.16
C GLN A 401 -10.11 2.82 -10.04
N ALA A 402 -9.76 1.98 -9.07
CA ALA A 402 -8.40 1.51 -8.90
C ALA A 402 -7.92 0.72 -10.13
N ALA A 403 -8.78 -0.10 -10.74
CA ALA A 403 -8.47 -0.84 -11.96
C ALA A 403 -8.20 0.09 -13.15
N VAL A 404 -9.05 1.11 -13.34
CA VAL A 404 -8.83 2.14 -14.38
C VAL A 404 -7.48 2.86 -14.17
N ARG A 405 -7.14 3.17 -12.94
CA ARG A 405 -5.88 3.83 -12.59
C ARG A 405 -4.68 2.91 -12.81
N GLN A 406 -4.84 1.61 -12.53
CA GLN A 406 -3.78 0.61 -12.69
C GLN A 406 -3.27 0.52 -14.13
N GLU A 407 -4.07 0.85 -15.14
CA GLU A 407 -3.66 0.88 -16.55
C GLU A 407 -2.52 1.88 -16.82
N TYR A 408 -2.36 2.90 -15.96
CA TYR A 408 -1.35 3.97 -16.09
C TYR A 408 -0.17 3.80 -15.13
N LEU A 409 -0.25 2.89 -14.17
CA LEU A 409 0.79 2.69 -13.16
C LEU A 409 1.71 1.52 -13.55
N ASP A 410 3.01 1.77 -13.55
CA ASP A 410 4.01 0.68 -13.69
C ASP A 410 3.91 -0.28 -12.51
N GLN A 411 3.87 0.29 -11.33
CA GLN A 411 3.81 -0.44 -10.08
C GLN A 411 2.35 -0.59 -9.62
N GLY A 412 2.04 -0.33 -8.39
CA GLY A 412 0.69 -0.50 -7.85
C GLY A 412 0.21 0.71 -7.08
N GLN A 413 -0.76 0.45 -6.23
CA GLN A 413 -1.40 1.45 -5.40
C GLN A 413 -1.81 0.82 -4.07
N SER A 414 -1.58 1.51 -2.96
CA SER A 414 -2.00 1.08 -1.63
C SER A 414 -3.51 1.27 -1.48
N ILE A 415 -4.29 0.24 -1.77
CA ILE A 415 -5.76 0.29 -1.73
C ILE A 415 -6.25 -0.36 -0.45
N ASN A 416 -6.77 0.46 0.48
CA ASN A 416 -7.56 -0.02 1.60
C ASN A 416 -8.99 -0.31 1.15
N LEU A 417 -9.64 -1.26 1.83
CA LEU A 417 -11.07 -1.49 1.73
C LEU A 417 -11.72 -1.14 3.07
N ALA A 418 -12.93 -0.61 3.05
CA ALA A 418 -13.67 -0.27 4.26
C ALA A 418 -15.06 -0.89 4.26
N PHE A 419 -15.42 -1.60 5.33
CA PHE A 419 -16.71 -2.24 5.47
C PHE A 419 -17.34 -1.91 6.82
N PHE A 420 -18.67 -1.83 6.87
CA PHE A 420 -19.39 -1.83 8.11
C PHE A 420 -19.23 -3.18 8.82
N GLN A 421 -19.42 -3.20 10.14
CA GLN A 421 -19.23 -4.41 10.96
C GLN A 421 -20.15 -5.56 10.56
N ASP A 422 -21.35 -5.24 10.10
CA ASP A 422 -22.40 -6.16 9.69
C ASP A 422 -22.36 -6.50 8.17
N ALA A 423 -21.32 -6.06 7.48
CA ALA A 423 -21.17 -6.34 6.04
C ALA A 423 -21.18 -7.85 5.77
N PRO A 424 -22.05 -8.34 4.86
CA PRO A 424 -22.13 -9.77 4.55
C PRO A 424 -20.79 -10.32 4.03
N ALA A 425 -20.35 -11.47 4.54
CA ALA A 425 -19.12 -12.13 4.09
C ALA A 425 -19.10 -12.39 2.57
N LYS A 426 -20.27 -12.64 1.97
CA LYS A 426 -20.42 -12.78 0.52
C LYS A 426 -20.03 -11.51 -0.21
N TRP A 427 -20.41 -10.35 0.32
CA TRP A 427 -20.08 -9.04 -0.24
C TRP A 427 -18.56 -8.76 -0.17
N ILE A 428 -17.96 -8.98 0.99
CA ILE A 428 -16.52 -8.84 1.19
C ILE A 428 -15.77 -9.73 0.20
N ASN A 429 -16.15 -11.00 0.09
CA ASN A 429 -15.56 -11.91 -0.89
C ASN A 429 -15.72 -11.43 -2.33
N GLN A 430 -16.91 -10.93 -2.70
CA GLN A 430 -17.17 -10.43 -4.06
C GLN A 430 -16.23 -9.27 -4.42
N VAL A 431 -16.04 -8.31 -3.53
CA VAL A 431 -15.14 -7.15 -3.73
C VAL A 431 -13.69 -7.60 -3.95
N HIS A 432 -13.21 -8.56 -3.13
CA HIS A 432 -11.83 -9.06 -3.27
C HIS A 432 -11.61 -9.87 -4.55
N VAL A 433 -12.56 -10.73 -4.92
CA VAL A 433 -12.50 -11.50 -6.17
C VAL A 433 -12.57 -10.57 -7.38
N GLU A 434 -13.40 -9.53 -7.32
CA GLU A 434 -13.49 -8.54 -8.39
C GLU A 434 -12.18 -7.75 -8.54
N ALA A 435 -11.51 -7.40 -7.43
CA ALA A 435 -10.20 -6.75 -7.47
C ALA A 435 -9.17 -7.59 -8.25
N TRP A 436 -9.10 -8.90 -7.98
CA TRP A 436 -8.26 -9.82 -8.74
C TRP A 436 -8.63 -9.87 -10.22
N LYS A 437 -9.92 -10.04 -10.53
CA LYS A 437 -10.43 -10.15 -11.93
C LYS A 437 -10.16 -8.89 -12.74
N LEU A 438 -10.23 -7.73 -12.12
CA LEU A 438 -9.96 -6.45 -12.77
C LEU A 438 -8.46 -6.12 -12.88
N GLY A 439 -7.57 -7.04 -12.51
CA GLY A 439 -6.14 -6.87 -12.70
C GLY A 439 -5.43 -6.04 -11.65
N LEU A 440 -6.05 -5.78 -10.50
CA LEU A 440 -5.34 -5.15 -9.38
C LEU A 440 -4.21 -6.06 -8.91
N LYS A 441 -3.08 -5.46 -8.55
CA LYS A 441 -1.89 -6.20 -8.12
C LYS A 441 -1.93 -6.55 -6.63
N ALA A 442 -2.57 -5.70 -5.80
CA ALA A 442 -2.74 -5.94 -4.37
C ALA A 442 -3.93 -5.17 -3.78
N LEU A 443 -4.33 -5.60 -2.58
CA LEU A 443 -5.16 -4.85 -1.65
C LEU A 443 -4.42 -4.74 -0.31
N TYR A 444 -4.39 -3.55 0.26
CA TYR A 444 -3.69 -3.22 1.49
C TYR A 444 -4.52 -3.61 2.72
N TYR A 445 -4.82 -2.72 3.66
CA TYR A 445 -5.65 -3.07 4.83
C TYR A 445 -7.13 -3.24 4.49
N LEU A 446 -7.81 -4.07 5.29
CA LEU A 446 -9.27 -4.05 5.39
C LEU A 446 -9.66 -3.36 6.70
N ARG A 447 -10.36 -2.23 6.57
CA ARG A 447 -10.84 -1.44 7.72
C ARG A 447 -12.27 -1.84 8.10
N SER A 448 -12.48 -2.32 9.32
CA SER A 448 -13.79 -2.62 9.88
C SER A 448 -13.94 -1.99 11.28
N GLU A 449 -15.17 -1.86 11.78
CA GLU A 449 -15.38 -1.31 13.15
C GLU A 449 -14.90 -2.24 14.26
N SER A 450 -14.83 -3.56 14.01
CA SER A 450 -14.28 -4.51 14.96
C SER A 450 -12.81 -4.22 15.26
N ASN A 451 -12.05 -3.77 14.26
CA ASN A 451 -10.66 -3.36 14.42
C ASN A 451 -10.52 -2.09 15.27
N LEU A 452 -11.56 -1.25 15.31
CA LEU A 452 -11.56 0.01 16.07
C LEU A 452 -11.83 -0.20 17.57
N ARG A 453 -12.52 -1.28 17.99
CA ARG A 453 -12.84 -1.55 19.40
C ARG A 453 -11.83 -2.42 20.12
N ALA A 454 -11.24 -3.39 19.45
CA ALA A 454 -10.14 -4.20 20.02
C ALA A 454 -8.88 -3.35 20.25
N ASP A 455 -8.79 -2.21 19.58
CA ASP A 455 -7.55 -1.45 19.36
C ASP A 455 -7.48 -0.09 20.04
N SER A 456 -8.40 0.32 20.90
CA SER A 456 -8.24 1.63 21.55
C SER A 456 -6.96 1.75 22.40
N LYS A 457 -6.39 0.64 22.84
CA LYS A 457 -5.07 0.58 23.48
C LYS A 457 -3.97 0.12 22.53
N MET A 458 -4.26 -0.87 21.69
CA MET A 458 -3.35 -1.42 20.67
C MET A 458 -3.28 -0.53 19.41
N GLN A 459 -4.33 0.23 19.09
CA GLN A 459 -4.33 1.25 18.03
C GLN A 459 -3.46 2.46 18.38
N ARG A 460 -3.36 2.89 19.62
CA ARG A 460 -2.35 3.90 19.97
C ARG A 460 -0.94 3.40 19.67
N ASP A 461 -0.69 2.13 19.88
CA ASP A 461 0.61 1.52 19.61
C ASP A 461 0.79 1.17 18.11
N LEU A 462 -0.22 0.63 17.41
CA LEU A 462 -0.20 0.35 15.96
C LEU A 462 -0.28 1.63 15.11
N TYR A 463 -1.05 2.64 15.52
CA TYR A 463 -1.07 3.94 14.84
C TYR A 463 0.27 4.68 14.98
N SER A 464 0.99 4.48 16.08
CA SER A 464 2.37 4.95 16.19
C SER A 464 3.36 4.10 15.40
N GLU A 465 3.02 2.85 15.07
CA GLU A 465 3.86 1.92 14.30
C GLU A 465 3.82 2.16 12.79
N CYS A 466 2.70 2.65 12.26
CA CYS A 466 2.58 2.90 10.82
C CYS A 466 3.27 4.20 10.35
N LEU A 467 3.79 5.03 11.24
CA LEU A 467 4.55 6.24 10.88
C LEU A 467 5.83 5.94 10.08
N ALA A 468 6.35 4.72 10.15
CA ALA A 468 7.51 4.30 9.35
C ALA A 468 7.20 4.09 7.86
N CYS A 469 5.91 3.87 7.50
CA CYS A 469 5.45 3.64 6.12
C CYS A 469 4.92 4.89 5.44
N GLU A 470 4.79 5.99 6.16
CA GLU A 470 3.96 7.13 5.78
C GLU A 470 4.77 8.43 5.64
N GLY A 471 6.08 8.30 5.51
CA GLY A 471 7.00 9.42 5.24
C GLY A 471 6.96 9.90 3.80
#